data_59cb2269a2694993acaffaae2bd99bb9
#
_entry.id   59cb2269a2694993acaffaae2bd99bb9
#
_cell.length_a   1.000
_cell.length_b   1.000
_cell.length_c   1.000
_cell.angle_alpha   90.00
_cell.angle_beta   90.00
_cell.angle_gamma   90.00
#
_symmetry.space_group_name_H-M   'P 1'
#
loop_
_entity.id
_entity.type
_entity.pdbx_description
1 polymer ?
#
loop_
_entity_poly.entity_id
_entity_poly.type
_entity_poly.pdbx_seq_one_letter_code
_entity_poly.pdbx_strand_id
1 'polypeptide(L)'
;MEKIKIYYDKETGYLCNRYPKDIEVKKDTPFIEIDEEEANKTYSVQYGKFWAVKNGELCIVDDLEVINSQEYKDMLKENEIDSLKQYLSETDYIITKLNEAKIEDEELFNQLKIEYSDILMKRKEARTRINELENK
;
A
#
# COMPACT_ATOMS: atom_id res chain seq x y z
N MET A 1 32.64 -2.91 5.00
CA MET A 1 31.48 -2.02 4.93
C MET A 1 31.32 -1.29 6.26
N GLU A 2 31.13 0.01 6.23
CA GLU A 2 30.95 0.78 7.45
C GLU A 2 29.62 0.48 8.12
N LYS A 3 29.64 0.42 9.43
CA LYS A 3 28.44 0.26 10.22
C LYS A 3 27.89 1.63 10.61
N ILE A 4 26.58 1.74 10.64
CA ILE A 4 25.88 2.94 11.07
C ILE A 4 25.17 2.64 12.39
N LYS A 5 25.29 3.54 13.35
CA LYS A 5 24.58 3.43 14.62
C LYS A 5 23.20 4.09 14.46
N ILE A 6 22.16 3.31 14.71
CA ILE A 6 20.78 3.80 14.72
C ILE A 6 20.35 3.90 16.18
N TYR A 7 20.16 5.12 16.65
CA TYR A 7 19.72 5.39 18.02
C TYR A 7 18.19 5.39 18.07
N TYR A 8 17.64 4.83 19.13
CA TYR A 8 16.20 4.72 19.26
C TYR A 8 15.75 5.00 20.71
N ASP A 9 14.48 5.34 20.87
CA ASP A 9 13.88 5.57 22.17
C ASP A 9 13.68 4.23 22.88
N LYS A 10 14.14 4.17 24.12
CA LYS A 10 14.13 2.93 24.91
C LYS A 10 12.72 2.40 25.15
N GLU A 11 11.75 3.28 25.33
CA GLU A 11 10.37 2.90 25.63
C GLU A 11 9.55 2.59 24.40
N THR A 12 9.65 3.40 23.37
CA THR A 12 8.82 3.28 22.17
C THR A 12 9.47 2.48 21.04
N GLY A 13 10.81 2.47 21.02
CA GLY A 13 11.56 1.89 19.90
C GLY A 13 11.69 2.82 18.70
N TYR A 14 11.12 4.02 18.76
CA TYR A 14 11.15 4.97 17.64
C TYR A 14 12.58 5.45 17.39
N LEU A 15 12.90 5.62 16.10
CA LEU A 15 14.24 6.08 15.74
C LEU A 15 14.47 7.53 16.14
N CYS A 16 15.61 7.80 16.75
CA CYS A 16 16.01 9.16 17.09
C CYS A 16 16.90 9.75 16.02
N ASN A 17 18.08 9.13 15.82
CA ASN A 17 19.10 9.64 14.90
C ASN A 17 19.98 8.51 14.37
N ARG A 18 20.72 8.80 13.30
CA ARG A 18 21.72 7.92 12.73
C ARG A 18 23.08 8.58 12.77
N TYR A 19 24.07 7.81 13.12
CA TYR A 19 25.43 8.32 13.20
C TYR A 19 26.42 7.26 12.74
N PRO A 20 27.58 7.70 12.20
CA PRO A 20 28.68 6.78 11.95
C PRO A 20 29.09 6.04 13.23
N LYS A 21 29.65 4.86 13.06
CA LYS A 21 29.99 3.95 14.16
C LYS A 21 30.82 4.59 15.27
N ASP A 22 31.70 5.51 14.94
CA ASP A 22 32.67 6.09 15.89
C ASP A 22 32.23 7.41 16.53
N ILE A 23 31.03 7.86 16.28
CA ILE A 23 30.49 9.09 16.89
C ILE A 23 29.70 8.72 18.14
N GLU A 24 30.04 9.37 19.24
CA GLU A 24 29.31 9.17 20.50
C GLU A 24 28.14 10.15 20.61
N VAL A 25 27.03 9.65 21.10
CA VAL A 25 25.81 10.42 21.36
C VAL A 25 25.50 10.26 22.85
N LYS A 26 24.38 10.74 23.34
CA LYS A 26 24.01 10.63 24.75
C LYS A 26 24.29 9.24 25.32
N LYS A 27 24.94 9.23 26.49
CA LYS A 27 25.51 8.04 27.11
C LYS A 27 24.54 6.87 27.31
N ASP A 28 23.28 7.16 27.55
CA ASP A 28 22.28 6.15 27.90
C ASP A 28 21.29 5.84 26.77
N THR A 29 21.53 6.39 25.57
CA THR A 29 20.63 6.13 24.45
C THR A 29 20.99 4.78 23.81
N PRO A 30 20.05 3.85 23.75
CA PRO A 30 20.32 2.57 23.09
C PRO A 30 20.46 2.75 21.59
N PHE A 31 21.22 1.85 20.98
CA PHE A 31 21.41 1.86 19.54
C PHE A 31 21.63 0.44 19.01
N ILE A 32 21.46 0.30 17.69
CA ILE A 32 21.87 -0.90 16.96
C ILE A 32 22.89 -0.49 15.92
N GLU A 33 23.75 -1.41 15.52
CA GLU A 33 24.72 -1.20 14.46
C GLU A 33 24.29 -2.03 13.26
N ILE A 34 24.13 -1.37 12.12
CA ILE A 34 23.71 -2.04 10.89
C ILE A 34 24.54 -1.53 9.71
N ASP A 35 24.50 -2.24 8.61
CA ASP A 35 25.17 -1.83 7.40
C ASP A 35 24.53 -0.57 6.82
N GLU A 36 25.34 0.25 6.15
CA GLU A 36 24.85 1.48 5.52
C GLU A 36 23.68 1.22 4.57
N GLU A 37 23.72 0.11 3.83
CA GLU A 37 22.66 -0.27 2.93
C GLU A 37 21.32 -0.45 3.65
N GLU A 38 21.33 -1.12 4.79
CA GLU A 38 20.11 -1.29 5.61
C GLU A 38 19.66 0.03 6.24
N ALA A 39 20.62 0.83 6.71
CA ALA A 39 20.30 2.14 7.29
C ALA A 39 19.61 3.04 6.28
N ASN A 40 20.01 2.97 5.02
CA ASN A 40 19.41 3.78 3.96
C ASN A 40 17.93 3.44 3.69
N LYS A 41 17.52 2.23 3.99
CA LYS A 41 16.11 1.83 3.87
C LYS A 41 15.20 2.64 4.79
N THR A 42 15.72 3.14 5.91
CA THR A 42 14.93 3.91 6.86
C THR A 42 14.58 5.33 6.39
N TYR A 43 15.13 5.79 5.26
CA TYR A 43 14.77 7.08 4.66
C TYR A 43 13.43 7.02 3.94
N SER A 44 12.92 5.83 3.65
CA SER A 44 11.69 5.65 2.92
C SER A 44 10.75 4.72 3.70
N VAL A 45 9.48 5.12 3.80
CA VAL A 45 8.47 4.32 4.49
C VAL A 45 7.09 4.70 3.96
N GLN A 46 6.18 3.74 3.96
CA GLN A 46 4.80 3.97 3.54
C GLN A 46 4.09 4.93 4.48
N TYR A 47 3.26 5.80 3.94
CA TYR A 47 2.46 6.73 4.74
C TYR A 47 1.62 5.96 5.77
N GLY A 48 1.60 6.43 7.00
CA GLY A 48 0.91 5.75 8.10
C GLY A 48 1.78 4.75 8.85
N LYS A 49 3.05 4.62 8.47
CA LYS A 49 4.00 3.71 9.10
C LYS A 49 5.32 4.43 9.37
N PHE A 50 6.11 3.87 10.27
CA PHE A 50 7.46 4.41 10.51
C PHE A 50 8.38 3.28 10.97
N TRP A 51 9.68 3.55 10.86
CA TRP A 51 10.69 2.59 11.29
C TRP A 51 10.92 2.68 12.79
N ALA A 52 11.13 1.52 13.42
CA ALA A 52 11.42 1.43 14.85
C ALA A 52 12.38 0.28 15.10
N VAL A 53 12.93 0.21 16.30
CA VAL A 53 13.76 -0.91 16.74
C VAL A 53 12.97 -1.71 17.77
N LYS A 54 12.74 -2.98 17.49
CA LYS A 54 12.07 -3.93 18.38
C LYS A 54 12.93 -5.17 18.53
N ASN A 55 13.20 -5.56 19.79
CA ASN A 55 14.04 -6.72 20.08
C ASN A 55 15.41 -6.67 19.38
N GLY A 56 16.00 -5.48 19.28
CA GLY A 56 17.30 -5.29 18.67
C GLY A 56 17.32 -5.28 17.15
N GLU A 57 16.15 -5.30 16.51
CA GLU A 57 16.04 -5.33 15.05
C GLU A 57 15.18 -4.19 14.51
N LEU A 58 15.54 -3.71 13.32
CA LEU A 58 14.72 -2.73 12.62
C LEU A 58 13.41 -3.38 12.16
N CYS A 59 12.32 -2.67 12.34
CA CYS A 59 11.03 -3.11 11.85
C CYS A 59 10.17 -1.89 11.46
N ILE A 60 9.09 -2.16 10.73
CA ILE A 60 8.13 -1.12 10.36
C ILE A 60 6.90 -1.29 11.25
N VAL A 61 6.49 -0.21 11.90
CA VAL A 61 5.32 -0.22 12.78
C VAL A 61 4.30 0.82 12.31
N ASP A 62 3.06 0.62 12.74
CA ASP A 62 1.99 1.55 12.38
C ASP A 62 2.08 2.83 13.20
N ASP A 63 1.85 3.96 12.53
CA ASP A 63 1.71 5.24 13.19
C ASP A 63 0.24 5.42 13.54
N LEU A 64 -0.11 5.14 14.79
CA LEU A 64 -1.49 5.14 15.24
C LEU A 64 -2.19 6.49 15.09
N GLU A 65 -1.47 7.59 15.25
CA GLU A 65 -2.05 8.91 15.05
C GLU A 65 -2.44 9.12 13.60
N VAL A 66 -1.56 8.70 12.67
CA VAL A 66 -1.82 8.85 11.24
C VAL A 66 -2.93 7.92 10.78
N ILE A 67 -2.85 6.63 11.12
CA ILE A 67 -3.84 5.66 10.63
C ILE A 67 -5.24 5.91 11.18
N ASN A 68 -5.35 6.59 12.32
CA ASN A 68 -6.64 6.97 12.89
C ASN A 68 -7.13 8.34 12.41
N SER A 69 -6.30 9.06 11.65
CA SER A 69 -6.68 10.38 11.13
C SER A 69 -7.72 10.24 10.02
N GLN A 70 -8.56 11.26 9.88
CA GLN A 70 -9.54 11.30 8.79
C GLN A 70 -8.84 11.37 7.43
N GLU A 71 -7.74 12.09 7.37
CA GLU A 71 -6.94 12.22 6.14
C GLU A 71 -6.44 10.87 5.63
N TYR A 72 -5.94 10.03 6.53
CA TYR A 72 -5.47 8.70 6.16
C TYR A 72 -6.61 7.82 5.67
N LYS A 73 -7.75 7.85 6.36
CA LYS A 73 -8.94 7.09 5.97
C LYS A 73 -9.46 7.54 4.60
N ASP A 74 -9.46 8.84 4.35
CA ASP A 74 -9.88 9.39 3.06
C ASP A 74 -8.92 8.97 1.95
N MET A 75 -7.61 8.95 2.24
CA MET A 75 -6.61 8.49 1.28
C MET A 75 -6.82 7.02 0.89
N LEU A 76 -7.06 6.15 1.87
CA LEU A 76 -7.33 4.74 1.61
C LEU A 76 -8.57 4.56 0.75
N LYS A 77 -9.60 5.34 1.03
CA LYS A 77 -10.86 5.30 0.28
C LYS A 77 -10.64 5.73 -1.17
N GLU A 78 -9.91 6.83 -1.39
CA GLU A 78 -9.59 7.29 -2.74
C GLU A 78 -8.75 6.27 -3.51
N ASN A 79 -7.78 5.66 -2.85
CA ASN A 79 -6.95 4.64 -3.47
C ASN A 79 -7.79 3.43 -3.88
N GLU A 80 -8.75 3.03 -3.06
CA GLU A 80 -9.65 1.92 -3.40
C GLU A 80 -10.51 2.28 -4.62
N ILE A 81 -11.07 3.50 -4.64
CA ILE A 81 -11.86 3.98 -5.77
C ILE A 81 -11.04 3.97 -7.05
N ASP A 82 -9.81 4.50 -6.99
CA ASP A 82 -8.93 4.56 -8.15
C ASP A 82 -8.59 3.16 -8.68
N SER A 83 -8.31 2.21 -7.79
CA SER A 83 -8.02 0.83 -8.17
C SER A 83 -9.22 0.17 -8.85
N LEU A 84 -10.41 0.41 -8.33
CA LEU A 84 -11.64 -0.14 -8.92
C LEU A 84 -11.92 0.49 -10.29
N LYS A 85 -11.74 1.80 -10.43
CA LYS A 85 -11.90 2.48 -11.72
C LYS A 85 -10.88 2.00 -12.75
N GLN A 86 -9.66 1.75 -12.31
CA GLN A 86 -8.62 1.19 -13.17
C GLN A 86 -9.02 -0.19 -13.68
N TYR A 87 -9.54 -1.05 -12.80
CA TYR A 87 -10.02 -2.37 -13.19
C TYR A 87 -11.11 -2.28 -14.25
N LEU A 88 -12.08 -1.36 -14.06
CA LEU A 88 -13.14 -1.15 -15.05
C LEU A 88 -12.57 -0.71 -16.40
N SER A 89 -11.62 0.22 -16.36
CA SER A 89 -10.97 0.72 -17.58
C SER A 89 -10.22 -0.39 -18.30
N GLU A 90 -9.46 -1.20 -17.57
CA GLU A 90 -8.68 -2.29 -18.15
C GLU A 90 -9.54 -3.40 -18.76
N THR A 91 -10.78 -3.55 -18.29
CA THR A 91 -11.69 -4.59 -18.75
C THR A 91 -12.78 -4.07 -19.70
N ASP A 92 -12.78 -2.78 -20.04
CA ASP A 92 -13.77 -2.20 -20.96
C ASP A 92 -13.76 -2.86 -22.34
N TYR A 93 -12.59 -3.34 -22.80
CA TYR A 93 -12.50 -4.01 -24.09
C TYR A 93 -13.41 -5.25 -24.17
N ILE A 94 -13.66 -5.89 -23.04
CA ILE A 94 -14.55 -7.06 -22.97
C ILE A 94 -15.98 -6.66 -23.31
N ILE A 95 -16.42 -5.51 -22.80
CA ILE A 95 -17.75 -4.98 -23.10
C ILE A 95 -17.88 -4.66 -24.59
N THR A 96 -16.84 -4.09 -25.18
CA THR A 96 -16.80 -3.81 -26.61
C THR A 96 -16.91 -5.10 -27.42
N LYS A 97 -16.16 -6.13 -27.06
CA LYS A 97 -16.24 -7.44 -27.71
C LYS A 97 -17.63 -8.04 -27.64
N LEU A 98 -18.25 -7.97 -26.46
CA LEU A 98 -19.61 -8.50 -26.26
C LEU A 98 -20.63 -7.74 -27.10
N ASN A 99 -20.52 -6.42 -27.17
CA ASN A 99 -21.45 -5.61 -27.95
C ASN A 99 -21.31 -5.90 -29.44
N GLU A 100 -20.09 -6.04 -29.95
CA GLU A 100 -19.85 -6.38 -31.33
C GLU A 100 -20.42 -7.78 -31.68
N ALA A 101 -20.17 -8.76 -30.80
CA ALA A 101 -20.67 -10.12 -31.00
C ALA A 101 -22.20 -10.15 -30.97
N LYS A 102 -22.82 -9.36 -30.12
CA LYS A 102 -24.29 -9.28 -30.01
C LYS A 102 -24.91 -8.80 -31.32
N ILE A 103 -24.22 -7.89 -32.01
CA ILE A 103 -24.71 -7.36 -33.28
C ILE A 103 -24.46 -8.34 -34.42
N GLU A 104 -23.32 -9.00 -34.46
CA GLU A 104 -22.85 -9.80 -35.59
C GLU A 104 -23.21 -11.29 -35.48
N ASP A 105 -23.14 -11.89 -34.29
CA ASP A 105 -23.28 -13.34 -34.13
C ASP A 105 -23.77 -13.69 -32.73
N GLU A 106 -25.06 -14.04 -32.63
CA GLU A 106 -25.71 -14.36 -31.37
C GLU A 106 -25.04 -15.56 -30.64
N GLU A 107 -24.59 -16.57 -31.40
CA GLU A 107 -23.95 -17.73 -30.81
C GLU A 107 -22.61 -17.36 -30.18
N LEU A 108 -21.81 -16.56 -30.88
CA LEU A 108 -20.55 -16.05 -30.35
C LEU A 108 -20.79 -15.19 -29.09
N PHE A 109 -21.82 -14.36 -29.13
CA PHE A 109 -22.17 -13.54 -27.97
C PHE A 109 -22.46 -14.38 -26.74
N ASN A 110 -23.23 -15.46 -26.90
CA ASN A 110 -23.54 -16.36 -25.79
C ASN A 110 -22.30 -17.08 -25.25
N GLN A 111 -21.38 -17.49 -26.13
CA GLN A 111 -20.13 -18.11 -25.73
C GLN A 111 -19.27 -17.13 -24.95
N LEU A 112 -19.13 -15.90 -25.41
CA LEU A 112 -18.32 -14.88 -24.74
C LEU A 112 -18.92 -14.49 -23.40
N LYS A 113 -20.24 -14.45 -23.27
CA LYS A 113 -20.91 -14.18 -21.99
C LYS A 113 -20.53 -15.21 -20.95
N ILE A 114 -20.45 -16.47 -21.34
CA ILE A 114 -20.06 -17.56 -20.45
C ILE A 114 -18.57 -17.44 -20.10
N GLU A 115 -17.73 -17.22 -21.10
CA GLU A 115 -16.27 -17.10 -20.93
C GLU A 115 -15.90 -15.98 -19.99
N TYR A 116 -16.56 -14.83 -20.10
CA TYR A 116 -16.24 -13.64 -19.31
C TYR A 116 -17.17 -13.44 -18.11
N SER A 117 -17.96 -14.46 -17.73
CA SER A 117 -18.94 -14.31 -16.66
C SER A 117 -18.34 -13.82 -15.34
N ASP A 118 -17.16 -14.34 -14.95
CA ASP A 118 -16.49 -13.94 -13.72
C ASP A 118 -16.06 -12.46 -13.76
N ILE A 119 -15.56 -12.02 -14.90
CA ILE A 119 -15.13 -10.63 -15.08
C ILE A 119 -16.34 -9.70 -15.03
N LEU A 120 -17.42 -10.09 -15.69
CA LEU A 120 -18.67 -9.30 -15.66
C LEU A 120 -19.20 -9.15 -14.25
N MET A 121 -19.14 -10.21 -13.45
CA MET A 121 -19.56 -10.17 -12.05
C MET A 121 -18.65 -9.23 -11.25
N LYS A 122 -17.35 -9.34 -11.41
CA LYS A 122 -16.38 -8.47 -10.72
C LYS A 122 -16.56 -7.01 -11.11
N ARG A 123 -16.87 -6.73 -12.39
CA ARG A 123 -17.14 -5.37 -12.84
C ARG A 123 -18.40 -4.80 -12.15
N LYS A 124 -19.43 -5.61 -12.01
CA LYS A 124 -20.64 -5.20 -11.32
C LYS A 124 -20.37 -4.88 -9.85
N GLU A 125 -19.60 -5.76 -9.19
CA GLU A 125 -19.19 -5.57 -7.80
C GLU A 125 -18.35 -4.30 -7.66
N ALA A 126 -17.43 -4.06 -8.59
CA ALA A 126 -16.58 -2.85 -8.59
C ALA A 126 -17.43 -1.58 -8.68
N ARG A 127 -18.41 -1.54 -9.60
CA ARG A 127 -19.30 -0.38 -9.71
C ARG A 127 -20.12 -0.16 -8.45
N THR A 128 -20.62 -1.23 -7.86
CA THR A 128 -21.38 -1.15 -6.61
C THR A 128 -20.51 -0.60 -5.48
N ARG A 129 -19.29 -1.09 -5.37
CA ARG A 129 -18.37 -0.65 -4.33
C ARG A 129 -17.96 0.82 -4.52
N ILE A 130 -17.71 1.25 -5.75
CA ILE A 130 -17.42 2.65 -6.05
C ILE A 130 -18.57 3.54 -5.58
N ASN A 131 -19.81 3.15 -5.91
CA ASN A 131 -20.98 3.90 -5.50
C ASN A 131 -21.11 3.99 -3.98
N GLU A 132 -20.82 2.91 -3.27
CA GLU A 132 -20.84 2.91 -1.81
C GLU A 132 -19.80 3.87 -1.24
N LEU A 133 -18.61 3.88 -1.82
CA LEU A 133 -17.50 4.73 -1.36
C LEU A 133 -17.73 6.20 -1.67
N GLU A 134 -18.36 6.50 -2.81
CA GLU A 134 -18.61 7.87 -3.24
C GLU A 134 -19.86 8.50 -2.59
N ASN A 135 -20.80 7.69 -2.12
CA ASN A 135 -22.09 8.13 -1.54
C ASN A 135 -22.03 8.33 -0.04
N LYS A 136 -21.13 9.19 0.39
CA LYS A 136 -21.07 9.46 1.83
C LYS A 136 -21.30 10.87 2.17
#